data_ee908d38bb14a58a6152913559a159ef
#
_entry.id   ee908d38bb14a58a6152913559a159ef
#
_cell.length_a   1.000
_cell.length_b   1.000
_cell.length_c   1.000
_cell.angle_alpha   90.00
_cell.angle_beta   90.00
_cell.angle_gamma   90.00
#
_symmetry.space_group_name_H-M   'P 1'
#
loop_
_entity.id
_entity.type
_entity.pdbx_description
1 polymer ?
#
loop_
_entity_poly.entity_id
_entity_poly.type
_entity_poly.pdbx_seq_one_letter_code
_entity_poly.pdbx_strand_id
1 'polypeptide(L)'
;MCFHDPMSTIVAFSVAPLGSGESVTPAVARAVRVVRDSGLPNETSAMFTSIEGEWDEVMDVVKRAVEAAGEGESRVSLTLKADVRSGVTDGLRGKVAAVERELDGRD
;
A
#
# COMPACT_ATOMS: atom_id res chain seq x y z
N MET A 1 -14.46 -9.16 -12.76
CA MET A 1 -13.98 -10.46 -12.33
C MET A 1 -14.60 -10.79 -10.98
N CYS A 2 -15.14 -11.98 -10.85
CA CYS A 2 -15.83 -12.39 -9.64
C CYS A 2 -14.98 -13.39 -8.88
N PHE A 3 -14.62 -13.07 -7.65
CA PHE A 3 -13.91 -14.00 -6.79
C PHE A 3 -14.90 -14.50 -5.72
N HIS A 4 -15.00 -15.81 -5.58
CA HIS A 4 -15.90 -16.43 -4.60
C HIS A 4 -15.23 -16.60 -3.23
N ASP A 5 -13.91 -16.70 -3.21
CA ASP A 5 -13.14 -16.81 -2.00
C ASP A 5 -12.60 -15.47 -1.56
N PRO A 6 -12.34 -15.29 -0.25
CA PRO A 6 -11.66 -14.09 0.22
C PRO A 6 -10.35 -13.90 -0.55
N MET A 7 -10.11 -12.70 -1.01
CA MET A 7 -8.86 -12.36 -1.68
C MET A 7 -7.96 -11.59 -0.73
N SER A 8 -6.71 -12.01 -0.66
CA SER A 8 -5.69 -11.20 -0.03
C SER A 8 -5.01 -10.37 -1.12
N THR A 9 -5.06 -9.09 -0.98
CA THR A 9 -4.40 -8.16 -1.90
C THR A 9 -3.34 -7.39 -1.13
N ILE A 10 -2.12 -7.43 -1.64
CA ILE A 10 -1.06 -6.56 -1.15
C ILE A 10 -0.84 -5.50 -2.20
N VAL A 11 -0.90 -4.24 -1.80
CA VAL A 11 -0.59 -3.12 -2.67
C VAL A 11 0.59 -2.38 -2.10
N ALA A 12 1.60 -2.13 -2.94
CA ALA A 12 2.67 -1.22 -2.63
C ALA A 12 2.48 0.00 -3.50
N PHE A 13 2.39 1.18 -2.90
CA PHE A 13 2.15 2.39 -3.68
C PHE A 13 2.99 3.56 -3.20
N SER A 14 3.18 4.50 -4.11
CA SER A 14 3.87 5.75 -3.86
C SER A 14 3.05 6.85 -4.50
N VAL A 15 2.81 7.92 -3.77
CA VAL A 15 2.02 9.04 -4.24
C VAL A 15 2.75 10.34 -3.93
N ALA A 16 2.76 11.25 -4.91
CA ALA A 16 3.39 12.54 -4.74
C ALA A 16 2.68 13.60 -5.58
N PRO A 17 2.45 14.79 -5.01
CA PRO A 17 1.96 15.91 -5.82
C PRO A 17 3.06 16.39 -6.75
N LEU A 18 2.67 16.84 -7.92
CA LEU A 18 3.61 17.38 -8.91
C LEU A 18 3.48 18.90 -8.97
N GLY A 19 4.62 19.57 -8.93
CA GLY A 19 4.64 21.02 -9.02
C GLY A 19 4.42 21.76 -7.71
N SER A 20 4.44 21.07 -6.59
CA SER A 20 4.16 21.66 -5.28
C SER A 20 5.40 22.19 -4.56
N GLY A 21 6.54 22.27 -5.24
CA GLY A 21 7.78 22.76 -4.65
C GLY A 21 8.72 21.63 -4.27
N GLU A 22 9.67 21.94 -3.40
CA GLU A 22 10.75 21.00 -3.07
C GLU A 22 10.37 19.88 -2.13
N SER A 23 9.45 20.14 -1.22
CA SER A 23 9.10 19.12 -0.21
C SER A 23 7.73 18.54 -0.47
N VAL A 24 7.69 17.20 -0.58
CA VAL A 24 6.44 16.46 -0.72
C VAL A 24 6.06 15.80 0.62
N THR A 25 6.87 15.96 1.65
CA THR A 25 6.67 15.31 2.93
C THR A 25 5.29 15.55 3.56
N PRO A 26 4.74 16.78 3.58
CA PRO A 26 3.41 16.98 4.15
C PRO A 26 2.33 16.21 3.41
N ALA A 27 2.39 16.17 2.09
CA ALA A 27 1.41 15.44 1.28
C ALA A 27 1.52 13.93 1.49
N VAL A 28 2.74 13.41 1.51
CA VAL A 28 2.99 11.99 1.78
C VAL A 28 2.51 11.62 3.18
N ALA A 29 2.74 12.48 4.16
CA ALA A 29 2.28 12.24 5.53
C ALA A 29 0.76 12.14 5.60
N ARG A 30 0.02 12.96 4.84
CA ARG A 30 -1.44 12.87 4.79
C ARG A 30 -1.89 11.53 4.20
N ALA A 31 -1.23 11.07 3.15
CA ALA A 31 -1.54 9.77 2.54
C ALA A 31 -1.27 8.63 3.51
N VAL A 32 -0.11 8.64 4.17
CA VAL A 32 0.25 7.60 5.14
C VAL A 32 -0.72 7.58 6.32
N ARG A 33 -1.19 8.74 6.76
CA ARG A 33 -2.18 8.80 7.83
C ARG A 33 -3.46 8.07 7.45
N VAL A 34 -3.94 8.25 6.23
CA VAL A 34 -5.13 7.54 5.73
C VAL A 34 -4.90 6.03 5.82
N VAL A 35 -3.73 5.56 5.40
CA VAL A 35 -3.40 4.14 5.45
C VAL A 35 -3.39 3.63 6.89
N ARG A 36 -2.72 4.33 7.79
CA ARG A 36 -2.63 3.90 9.19
C ARG A 36 -3.98 3.91 9.90
N ASP A 37 -4.80 4.90 9.60
CA ASP A 37 -6.13 5.00 10.21
C ASP A 37 -7.12 3.98 9.66
N SER A 38 -6.80 3.31 8.55
CA SER A 38 -7.67 2.30 7.95
C SER A 38 -7.83 1.05 8.81
N GLY A 39 -6.87 0.79 9.69
CA GLY A 39 -6.86 -0.43 10.49
C GLY A 39 -6.36 -1.67 9.75
N LEU A 40 -6.05 -1.57 8.47
CA LEU A 40 -5.52 -2.69 7.71
C LEU A 40 -4.01 -2.84 7.97
N PRO A 41 -3.48 -4.07 7.89
CA PRO A 41 -2.02 -4.27 7.98
C PRO A 41 -1.29 -3.41 6.97
N ASN A 42 -0.26 -2.71 7.42
CA ASN A 42 0.47 -1.80 6.55
C ASN A 42 1.91 -1.61 7.03
N GLU A 43 2.76 -1.19 6.10
CA GLU A 43 4.15 -0.87 6.38
C GLU A 43 4.56 0.32 5.52
N THR A 44 5.32 1.23 6.10
CA THR A 44 5.87 2.37 5.37
C THR A 44 7.38 2.18 5.26
N SER A 45 7.89 2.23 4.03
CA SER A 45 9.32 2.19 3.77
C SER A 45 9.76 3.48 3.09
N ALA A 46 11.04 3.60 2.79
CA ALA A 46 11.59 4.80 2.16
C ALA A 46 10.99 5.08 0.78
N MET A 47 10.58 4.04 0.06
CA MET A 47 10.11 4.18 -1.32
C MET A 47 8.62 3.98 -1.47
N PHE A 48 8.02 3.13 -0.65
CA PHE A 48 6.63 2.72 -0.82
C PHE A 48 5.93 2.56 0.51
N THR A 49 4.61 2.68 0.46
CA THR A 49 3.72 2.26 1.53
C THR A 49 3.01 0.99 1.06
N SER A 50 3.04 -0.04 1.88
CA SER A 50 2.40 -1.33 1.57
C SER A 50 1.19 -1.53 2.47
N ILE A 51 0.12 -2.07 1.92
CA ILE A 51 -1.14 -2.30 2.64
C ILE A 51 -1.73 -3.62 2.17
N GLU A 52 -2.36 -4.35 3.08
CA GLU A 52 -2.96 -5.64 2.81
C GLU A 52 -4.40 -5.69 3.26
N GLY A 53 -5.25 -6.36 2.48
CA GLY A 53 -6.65 -6.58 2.81
C GLY A 53 -7.41 -7.12 1.60
N GLU A 54 -8.74 -7.06 1.67
CA GLU A 54 -9.59 -7.36 0.53
C GLU A 54 -9.39 -6.31 -0.55
N TRP A 55 -9.53 -6.74 -1.79
CA TRP A 55 -9.31 -5.87 -2.94
C TRP A 55 -10.05 -4.53 -2.82
N ASP A 56 -11.35 -4.59 -2.57
CA ASP A 56 -12.17 -3.38 -2.52
C ASP A 56 -11.76 -2.46 -1.36
N GLU A 57 -11.44 -3.04 -0.21
CA GLU A 57 -11.00 -2.28 0.95
C GLU A 57 -9.68 -1.59 0.70
N VAL A 58 -8.71 -2.32 0.15
CA VAL A 58 -7.38 -1.79 -0.13
C VAL A 58 -7.45 -0.68 -1.16
N MET A 59 -8.19 -0.91 -2.24
CA MET A 59 -8.29 0.10 -3.30
C MET A 59 -9.04 1.35 -2.83
N ASP A 60 -10.01 1.20 -1.93
CA ASP A 60 -10.66 2.36 -1.34
C ASP A 60 -9.69 3.19 -0.50
N VAL A 61 -8.84 2.52 0.28
CA VAL A 61 -7.82 3.20 1.09
C VAL A 61 -6.83 3.93 0.19
N VAL A 62 -6.37 3.29 -0.89
CA VAL A 62 -5.45 3.92 -1.85
C VAL A 62 -6.10 5.17 -2.46
N LYS A 63 -7.37 5.05 -2.86
CA LYS A 63 -8.10 6.20 -3.41
C LYS A 63 -8.12 7.36 -2.43
N ARG A 64 -8.47 7.10 -1.18
CA ARG A 64 -8.51 8.15 -0.15
C ARG A 64 -7.13 8.72 0.15
N ALA A 65 -6.10 7.89 0.09
CA ALA A 65 -4.72 8.34 0.28
C ALA A 65 -4.30 9.29 -0.85
N VAL A 66 -4.65 8.96 -2.08
CA VAL A 66 -4.37 9.82 -3.25
C VAL A 66 -5.10 11.16 -3.09
N GLU A 67 -6.36 11.12 -2.69
CA GLU A 67 -7.14 12.34 -2.47
C GLU A 67 -6.52 13.21 -1.37
N ALA A 68 -6.08 12.59 -0.27
CA ALA A 68 -5.44 13.32 0.83
C ALA A 68 -4.10 13.94 0.41
N ALA A 69 -3.29 13.22 -0.35
CA ALA A 69 -2.03 13.74 -0.85
C ALA A 69 -2.26 14.89 -1.83
N GLY A 70 -3.37 14.83 -2.56
CA GLY A 70 -3.69 15.82 -3.59
C GLY A 70 -4.40 17.07 -3.11
N GLU A 71 -4.65 17.20 -1.80
CA GLU A 71 -5.33 18.39 -1.29
C GLU A 71 -4.58 19.66 -1.65
N GLY A 72 -5.28 20.57 -2.35
CA GLY A 72 -4.71 21.82 -2.77
C GLY A 72 -3.79 21.72 -3.99
N GLU A 73 -3.65 20.53 -4.54
CA GLU A 73 -2.76 20.28 -5.67
C GLU A 73 -3.57 20.05 -6.95
N SER A 74 -2.99 20.47 -8.07
CA SER A 74 -3.63 20.28 -9.37
C SER A 74 -3.30 18.94 -10.00
N ARG A 75 -2.26 18.28 -9.52
CA ARG A 75 -1.80 17.03 -10.12
C ARG A 75 -1.08 16.16 -9.11
N VAL A 76 -1.42 14.88 -9.13
CA VAL A 76 -0.80 13.86 -8.25
C VAL A 76 -0.36 12.70 -9.12
N SER A 77 0.83 12.19 -8.86
CA SER A 77 1.34 10.99 -9.51
C SER A 77 1.21 9.82 -8.55
N LEU A 78 0.64 8.74 -9.03
CA LEU A 78 0.49 7.49 -8.26
C LEU A 78 1.19 6.36 -8.99
N THR A 79 2.08 5.67 -8.29
CA THR A 79 2.68 4.42 -8.75
C THR A 79 2.19 3.32 -7.84
N LEU A 80 1.67 2.25 -8.40
CA LEU A 80 1.06 1.18 -7.62
C LEU A 80 1.39 -0.18 -8.22
N LYS A 81 1.73 -1.11 -7.35
CA LYS A 81 1.89 -2.51 -7.70
C LYS A 81 1.00 -3.32 -6.78
N ALA A 82 0.21 -4.21 -7.34
CA ALA A 82 -0.69 -5.07 -6.58
C ALA A 82 -0.38 -6.53 -6.81
N ASP A 83 -0.46 -7.31 -5.74
CA ASP A 83 -0.36 -8.77 -5.77
C ASP A 83 -1.66 -9.30 -5.15
N VAL A 84 -2.46 -9.95 -5.98
CA VAL A 84 -3.78 -10.45 -5.59
C VAL A 84 -3.75 -11.97 -5.54
N ARG A 85 -4.11 -12.55 -4.39
CA ARG A 85 -4.11 -14.00 -4.21
C ARG A 85 -5.40 -14.46 -3.53
N SER A 86 -6.02 -15.48 -4.10
CA SER A 86 -7.20 -16.08 -3.50
C SER A 86 -6.79 -17.01 -2.35
N GLY A 87 -7.52 -16.92 -1.24
CA GLY A 87 -7.33 -17.82 -0.11
C GLY A 87 -6.07 -17.60 0.74
N VAL A 88 -5.30 -16.57 0.45
CA VAL A 88 -4.10 -16.24 1.23
C VAL A 88 -4.39 -15.09 2.18
N THR A 89 -3.98 -15.25 3.44
CA THR A 89 -4.07 -14.22 4.44
C THR A 89 -2.67 -13.95 4.99
N ASP A 90 -2.48 -12.77 5.58
CA ASP A 90 -1.19 -12.37 6.16
C ASP A 90 -0.03 -12.43 5.14
N GLY A 91 -0.34 -12.15 3.85
CA GLY A 91 0.65 -12.23 2.78
C GLY A 91 1.78 -11.23 2.91
N LEU A 92 1.50 -10.05 3.48
CA LEU A 92 2.50 -9.02 3.68
C LEU A 92 3.64 -9.52 4.57
N ARG A 93 3.32 -10.12 5.71
CA ARG A 93 4.32 -10.69 6.62
C ARG A 93 4.77 -12.06 6.17
N GLY A 94 3.87 -12.82 5.57
CA GLY A 94 4.17 -14.16 5.09
C GLY A 94 5.25 -14.20 4.03
N LYS A 95 5.27 -13.22 3.12
CA LYS A 95 6.30 -13.13 2.10
C LYS A 95 7.68 -12.89 2.72
N VAL A 96 7.75 -11.99 3.69
CA VAL A 96 9.00 -11.70 4.39
C VAL A 96 9.43 -12.91 5.19
N ALA A 97 8.51 -13.55 5.91
CA ALA A 97 8.80 -14.74 6.69
C ALA A 97 9.29 -15.89 5.80
N ALA A 98 8.71 -16.04 4.61
CA ALA A 98 9.15 -17.07 3.67
C ALA A 98 10.58 -16.84 3.21
N VAL A 99 10.95 -15.61 2.94
CA VAL A 99 12.33 -15.26 2.57
C VAL A 99 13.28 -15.53 3.73
N GLU A 100 12.88 -15.14 4.95
CA GLU A 100 13.72 -15.37 6.13
C GLU A 100 13.95 -16.86 6.36
N ARG A 101 12.91 -17.69 6.20
CA ARG A 101 13.05 -19.14 6.35
C ARG A 101 14.01 -19.73 5.32
N GLU A 102 13.95 -19.22 4.08
CA GLU A 102 14.82 -19.67 3.00
C GLU A 102 16.29 -19.34 3.32
N LEU A 103 16.52 -18.14 3.85
CA LEU A 103 17.85 -17.72 4.26
C LEU A 103 18.37 -18.55 5.43
N ASP A 104 17.54 -18.83 6.42
CA ASP A 104 17.91 -19.60 7.61
C ASP A 104 18.11 -21.09 7.29
N GLY A 105 17.41 -21.60 6.30
CA GLY A 105 17.52 -23.00 5.89
C GLY A 105 18.75 -23.34 5.07
N ARG A 106 19.60 -22.37 4.80
CA ARG A 106 20.82 -22.60 4.06
C ARG A 106 21.98 -22.89 4.99
N ASP A 107 22.40 -24.05 4.94
CA ASP A 107 23.60 -24.47 5.68
C ASP A 107 24.75 -24.69 4.74
#